data_7a59fb0da4b4f335fbf718aa59d17499
#
_entry.id   7a59fb0da4b4f335fbf718aa59d17499
#
_cell.length_a   1.000
_cell.length_b   1.000
_cell.length_c   1.000
_cell.angle_alpha   90.00
_cell.angle_beta   90.00
_cell.angle_gamma   90.00
#
_symmetry.space_group_name_H-M   'P 1'
#
loop_
_entity.id
_entity.type
_entity.pdbx_description
1 polymer ?
#
loop_
_entity_poly.entity_id
_entity_poly.type
_entity_poly.pdbx_seq_one_letter_code
_entity_poly.pdbx_strand_id
1 'polypeptide(L)'
;NRNYVRSVQITMAESFGVRSRGAFYEQTGTIRDVVQNHLLQVAACIALDAPARGDSYREQSARLLRAVVPIDRDSVVRGQYRGYRNEPGVAPDSRVETFAAVRFFIDSWRWAGVPFYLRAGKALATTATEVWVAMRCPPRAVFGERIVDPCNYVRFRLGPDVTTAIGIRSKVLGERMSGEPIELVPTSRRGTRLRPYTRLLE
;
A
#
# COMPACT_ATOMS: atom_id res chain seq x y z
N ASN A 1 0.57 -12.24 12.43
CA ASN A 1 0.49 -12.06 10.97
C ASN A 1 1.68 -12.71 10.24
N ARG A 2 2.86 -12.74 10.82
CA ARG A 2 4.08 -13.33 10.23
C ARG A 2 3.92 -14.77 9.69
N ASN A 3 3.01 -15.56 10.28
CA ASN A 3 2.77 -16.93 9.86
C ASN A 3 1.89 -17.03 8.60
N TYR A 4 1.08 -16.02 8.31
CA TYR A 4 0.07 -16.05 7.26
C TYR A 4 0.28 -14.99 6.18
N VAL A 5 0.80 -13.83 6.55
CA VAL A 5 1.07 -12.73 5.62
C VAL A 5 2.45 -12.92 5.01
N ARG A 6 2.51 -12.88 3.68
CA ARG A 6 3.76 -12.93 2.92
C ARG A 6 4.35 -11.55 2.71
N SER A 7 3.52 -10.57 2.38
CA SER A 7 3.94 -9.18 2.19
C SER A 7 2.75 -8.23 2.31
N VAL A 8 3.05 -6.96 2.59
CA VAL A 8 2.11 -5.86 2.53
C VAL A 8 2.62 -4.87 1.49
N GLN A 9 1.78 -4.49 0.53
CA GLN A 9 2.11 -3.50 -0.49
C GLN A 9 1.12 -2.34 -0.38
N ILE A 10 1.63 -1.12 -0.30
CA ILE A 10 0.83 0.10 -0.21
C ILE A 10 1.25 0.99 -1.37
N THR A 11 0.31 1.32 -2.23
CA THR A 11 0.56 2.08 -3.45
C THR A 11 -0.30 3.34 -3.47
N MET A 12 0.30 4.47 -3.80
CA MET A 12 -0.37 5.72 -4.12
C MET A 12 0.13 6.20 -5.48
N ALA A 13 -0.61 5.87 -6.52
CA ALA A 13 -0.33 6.22 -7.90
C ALA A 13 -1.21 7.38 -8.35
N GLU A 14 -0.62 8.34 -9.06
CA GLU A 14 -1.31 9.46 -9.69
C GLU A 14 -0.97 9.49 -11.18
N SER A 15 -1.99 9.52 -12.05
CA SER A 15 -1.80 9.55 -13.51
C SER A 15 -1.41 10.92 -14.07
N PHE A 16 -1.36 11.93 -13.22
CA PHE A 16 -0.98 13.29 -13.58
C PHE A 16 0.38 13.66 -12.98
N GLY A 17 1.06 14.66 -13.59
CA GLY A 17 2.33 15.21 -13.12
C GLY A 17 2.13 16.19 -11.96
N VAL A 18 3.15 17.04 -11.73
CA VAL A 18 3.11 18.05 -10.63
C VAL A 18 2.22 19.25 -10.95
N ARG A 19 1.84 19.44 -12.22
CA ARG A 19 1.01 20.58 -12.69
C ARG A 19 1.62 21.91 -12.25
N SER A 20 0.81 22.83 -11.69
CA SER A 20 1.27 24.13 -11.19
C SER A 20 2.09 24.08 -9.89
N ARG A 21 2.38 22.88 -9.36
CA ARG A 21 3.06 22.69 -8.06
C ARG A 21 4.55 22.32 -8.21
N GLY A 22 5.19 22.60 -9.35
CA GLY A 22 6.58 22.24 -9.60
C GLY A 22 7.53 22.78 -8.53
N ALA A 23 7.46 24.08 -8.21
CA ALA A 23 8.30 24.71 -7.18
C ALA A 23 8.13 24.09 -5.77
N PHE A 24 6.90 23.74 -5.38
CA PHE A 24 6.65 23.05 -4.12
C PHE A 24 7.26 21.63 -4.15
N TYR A 25 7.04 20.93 -5.26
CA TYR A 25 7.48 19.55 -5.39
C TYR A 25 9.01 19.43 -5.44
N GLU A 26 9.67 20.46 -6.01
CA GLU A 26 11.13 20.60 -6.01
C GLU A 26 11.74 20.63 -4.59
N GLN A 27 10.99 21.15 -3.62
CA GLN A 27 11.43 21.22 -2.23
C GLN A 27 11.13 19.93 -1.43
N THR A 28 10.07 19.20 -1.81
CA THR A 28 9.58 18.07 -1.02
C THR A 28 9.91 16.71 -1.64
N GLY A 29 9.70 16.54 -2.93
CA GLY A 29 9.73 15.26 -3.60
C GLY A 29 8.62 14.29 -3.15
N THR A 30 8.56 13.13 -3.77
CA THR A 30 7.59 12.08 -3.44
C THR A 30 7.81 11.50 -2.04
N ILE A 31 9.05 11.40 -1.60
CA ILE A 31 9.35 10.76 -0.30
C ILE A 31 8.75 11.60 0.83
N ARG A 32 9.00 12.89 0.87
CA ARG A 32 8.48 13.75 1.96
C ARG A 32 6.99 14.01 1.82
N ASP A 33 6.53 14.35 0.59
CA ASP A 33 5.12 14.71 0.35
C ASP A 33 4.17 13.52 0.51
N VAL A 34 4.57 12.32 0.06
CA VAL A 34 3.67 11.18 -0.02
C VAL A 34 4.08 10.03 0.90
N VAL A 35 5.32 9.56 0.81
CA VAL A 35 5.73 8.36 1.56
C VAL A 35 5.70 8.65 3.07
N GLN A 36 6.38 9.70 3.53
CA GLN A 36 6.46 10.05 4.96
C GLN A 36 5.14 10.57 5.51
N ASN A 37 4.38 11.31 4.72
CA ASN A 37 3.14 11.92 5.18
C ASN A 37 1.95 10.97 5.11
N HIS A 38 1.73 10.31 3.97
CA HIS A 38 0.52 9.52 3.74
C HIS A 38 0.75 8.02 3.88
N LEU A 39 1.76 7.44 3.19
CA LEU A 39 1.91 5.99 3.15
C LEU A 39 2.36 5.39 4.47
N LEU A 40 3.19 6.08 5.26
CA LEU A 40 3.54 5.61 6.60
C LEU A 40 2.33 5.62 7.55
N GLN A 41 1.38 6.55 7.41
CA GLN A 41 0.14 6.52 8.19
C GLN A 41 -0.72 5.30 7.82
N VAL A 42 -0.86 5.01 6.53
CA VAL A 42 -1.58 3.81 6.07
C VAL A 42 -0.87 2.55 6.58
N ALA A 43 0.45 2.49 6.50
CA ALA A 43 1.24 1.38 7.02
C ALA A 43 1.05 1.20 8.53
N ALA A 44 1.02 2.30 9.28
CA ALA A 44 0.72 2.27 10.71
C ALA A 44 -0.68 1.71 10.97
N CYS A 45 -1.72 2.19 10.28
CA CYS A 45 -3.08 1.68 10.41
C CYS A 45 -3.18 0.16 10.19
N ILE A 46 -2.47 -0.37 9.18
CA ILE A 46 -2.47 -1.80 8.86
C ILE A 46 -1.69 -2.62 9.88
N ALA A 47 -0.61 -2.06 10.40
CA ALA A 47 0.34 -2.80 11.22
C ALA A 47 0.09 -2.71 12.73
N LEU A 48 -0.69 -1.76 13.20
CA LEU A 48 -1.04 -1.60 14.62
C LEU A 48 -1.63 -2.87 15.21
N ASP A 49 -1.35 -3.09 16.47
CA ASP A 49 -2.13 -4.00 17.30
C ASP A 49 -3.48 -3.37 17.65
N ALA A 50 -4.47 -4.20 17.92
CA ALA A 50 -5.75 -3.69 18.39
C ALA A 50 -5.53 -2.86 19.66
N PRO A 51 -5.98 -1.58 19.69
CA PRO A 51 -5.76 -0.73 20.85
C PRO A 51 -6.46 -1.29 22.10
N ALA A 52 -5.77 -1.29 23.22
CA ALA A 52 -6.39 -1.53 24.49
C ALA A 52 -7.25 -0.32 24.89
N ARG A 53 -8.16 -0.52 25.84
CA ARG A 53 -9.02 0.56 26.34
C ARG A 53 -8.16 1.69 26.94
N GLY A 54 -8.27 2.89 26.37
CA GLY A 54 -7.50 4.07 26.79
C GLY A 54 -6.21 4.32 26.01
N ASP A 55 -5.82 3.42 25.11
CA ASP A 55 -4.65 3.63 24.27
C ASP A 55 -4.89 4.73 23.21
N SER A 56 -3.93 5.63 23.08
CA SER A 56 -3.92 6.63 22.03
C SER A 56 -3.40 6.03 20.71
N TYR A 57 -4.14 6.22 19.62
CA TYR A 57 -3.71 5.86 18.27
C TYR A 57 -2.32 6.44 17.94
N ARG A 58 -2.08 7.70 18.36
CA ARG A 58 -0.82 8.40 18.12
C ARG A 58 0.37 7.73 18.79
N GLU A 59 0.19 7.32 20.05
CA GLU A 59 1.25 6.65 20.82
C GLU A 59 1.57 5.27 20.26
N GLN A 60 0.55 4.52 19.89
CA GLN A 60 0.73 3.22 19.27
C GLN A 60 1.38 3.32 17.90
N SER A 61 0.98 4.27 17.06
CA SER A 61 1.63 4.54 15.78
C SER A 61 3.09 4.92 15.97
N ALA A 62 3.41 5.77 16.94
CA ALA A 62 4.77 6.15 17.25
C ALA A 62 5.62 4.96 17.73
N ARG A 63 5.04 4.08 18.55
CA ARG A 63 5.70 2.84 19.01
C ARG A 63 5.99 1.91 17.84
N LEU A 64 5.03 1.72 16.95
CA LEU A 64 5.18 0.92 15.74
C LEU A 64 6.28 1.47 14.82
N LEU A 65 6.26 2.78 14.56
CA LEU A 65 7.25 3.41 13.68
C LEU A 65 8.67 3.36 14.26
N ARG A 66 8.84 3.34 15.59
CA ARG A 66 10.14 3.10 16.22
C ARG A 66 10.64 1.67 16.04
N ALA A 67 9.75 0.72 15.81
CA ALA A 67 10.12 -0.67 15.53
C ALA A 67 10.42 -0.93 14.04
N VAL A 68 10.34 0.09 13.18
CA VAL A 68 10.78 -0.02 11.79
C VAL A 68 12.28 -0.18 11.75
N VAL A 69 12.76 -1.25 11.12
CA VAL A 69 14.18 -1.50 10.90
C VAL A 69 14.76 -0.40 10.02
N PRO A 70 15.96 0.15 10.33
CA PRO A 70 16.60 1.14 9.49
C PRO A 70 16.64 0.73 8.02
N ILE A 71 16.23 1.64 7.14
CA ILE A 71 16.11 1.39 5.71
C ILE A 71 17.44 1.68 5.03
N ASP A 72 18.02 0.68 4.40
CA ASP A 72 19.23 0.81 3.61
C ASP A 72 18.97 1.37 2.20
N ARG A 73 20.04 1.76 1.49
CA ARG A 73 19.93 2.33 0.14
C ARG A 73 19.39 1.34 -0.88
N ASP A 74 19.69 0.06 -0.75
CA ASP A 74 19.28 -1.00 -1.68
C ASP A 74 17.79 -1.32 -1.54
N SER A 75 17.18 -0.86 -0.45
CA SER A 75 15.75 -0.95 -0.20
C SER A 75 14.95 0.25 -0.73
N VAL A 76 15.60 1.20 -1.43
CA VAL A 76 14.95 2.41 -1.95
C VAL A 76 15.25 2.59 -3.44
N VAL A 77 14.19 2.70 -4.24
CA VAL A 77 14.26 3.09 -5.65
C VAL A 77 13.62 4.46 -5.82
N ARG A 78 14.30 5.35 -6.53
CA ARG A 78 13.81 6.70 -6.86
C ARG A 78 13.84 6.92 -8.36
N GLY A 79 12.89 7.68 -8.87
CA GLY A 79 12.83 8.05 -10.29
C GLY A 79 12.13 9.36 -10.52
N GLN A 80 12.28 9.89 -11.74
CA GLN A 80 11.53 11.04 -12.23
C GLN A 80 10.72 10.63 -13.46
N TYR A 81 9.51 11.15 -13.63
CA TYR A 81 8.80 10.98 -14.88
C TYR A 81 9.44 11.83 -15.99
N ARG A 82 9.31 11.37 -17.21
CA ARG A 82 9.85 12.08 -18.39
C ARG A 82 9.14 13.43 -18.52
N GLY A 83 9.93 14.53 -18.59
CA GLY A 83 9.42 15.90 -18.71
C GLY A 83 9.29 16.65 -17.37
N TYR A 84 9.58 16.02 -16.23
CA TYR A 84 9.53 16.71 -14.93
C TYR A 84 10.36 18.00 -14.89
N ARG A 85 11.58 17.97 -15.47
CA ARG A 85 12.48 19.13 -15.49
C ARG A 85 12.02 20.27 -16.40
N ASN A 86 10.98 20.05 -17.21
CA ASN A 86 10.36 21.07 -18.03
C ASN A 86 9.15 21.72 -17.34
N GLU A 87 8.79 21.24 -16.15
CA GLU A 87 7.66 21.81 -15.40
C GLU A 87 8.02 23.17 -14.80
N PRO A 88 7.09 24.12 -14.77
CA PRO A 88 7.33 25.44 -14.19
C PRO A 88 7.77 25.36 -12.73
N GLY A 89 8.86 26.04 -12.40
CA GLY A 89 9.40 26.08 -11.04
C GLY A 89 10.25 24.87 -10.64
N VAL A 90 10.61 24.02 -11.60
CA VAL A 90 11.57 22.91 -11.42
C VAL A 90 12.92 23.30 -11.98
N ALA A 91 14.00 22.97 -11.26
CA ALA A 91 15.36 23.24 -11.72
C ALA A 91 15.71 22.34 -12.93
N PRO A 92 16.42 22.84 -13.96
CA PRO A 92 16.76 22.06 -15.16
C PRO A 92 17.62 20.82 -14.88
N ASP A 93 18.37 20.84 -13.80
CA ASP A 93 19.24 19.77 -13.33
C ASP A 93 18.66 19.03 -12.10
N SER A 94 17.39 19.24 -11.80
CA SER A 94 16.71 18.64 -10.65
C SER A 94 16.96 17.12 -10.54
N ARG A 95 17.21 16.67 -9.32
CA ARG A 95 17.31 15.25 -8.95
C ARG A 95 16.22 14.83 -7.96
N VAL A 96 15.21 15.67 -7.78
CA VAL A 96 14.08 15.40 -6.89
C VAL A 96 13.23 14.28 -7.49
N GLU A 97 12.92 13.29 -6.71
CA GLU A 97 12.15 12.15 -7.14
C GLU A 97 10.65 12.48 -7.27
N THR A 98 10.05 12.02 -8.37
CA THR A 98 8.60 12.02 -8.61
C THR A 98 7.99 10.62 -8.50
N PHE A 99 8.85 9.64 -8.27
CA PHE A 99 8.52 8.25 -7.96
C PHE A 99 9.47 7.74 -6.88
N ALA A 100 8.91 7.04 -5.92
CA ALA A 100 9.68 6.30 -4.92
C ALA A 100 9.06 4.94 -4.64
N ALA A 101 9.91 3.92 -4.51
CA ALA A 101 9.54 2.63 -3.95
C ALA A 101 10.47 2.30 -2.80
N VAL A 102 9.91 1.92 -1.67
CA VAL A 102 10.63 1.67 -0.43
C VAL A 102 10.22 0.31 0.13
N ARG A 103 11.17 -0.52 0.48
CA ARG A 103 10.97 -1.75 1.23
C ARG A 103 11.48 -1.58 2.65
N PHE A 104 10.68 -1.98 3.62
CA PHE A 104 11.11 -2.00 5.03
C PHE A 104 10.50 -3.19 5.79
N PHE A 105 11.00 -3.41 6.99
CA PHE A 105 10.53 -4.41 7.93
C PHE A 105 10.19 -3.76 9.26
N ILE A 106 9.29 -4.42 10.00
CA ILE A 106 8.91 -4.00 11.35
C ILE A 106 9.41 -5.07 12.31
N ASP A 107 10.33 -4.71 13.19
CA ASP A 107 10.87 -5.59 14.23
C ASP A 107 9.85 -5.69 15.38
N SER A 108 8.85 -6.53 15.16
CA SER A 108 7.84 -6.85 16.15
C SER A 108 7.46 -8.31 16.03
N TRP A 109 7.01 -8.89 17.14
CA TRP A 109 6.57 -10.29 17.17
C TRP A 109 5.53 -10.61 16.10
N ARG A 110 4.66 -9.66 15.80
CA ARG A 110 3.56 -9.80 14.83
C ARG A 110 4.03 -9.76 13.37
N TRP A 111 5.05 -8.94 13.07
CA TRP A 111 5.45 -8.62 11.70
C TRP A 111 6.85 -9.08 11.33
N ALA A 112 7.58 -9.73 12.24
CA ALA A 112 8.93 -10.20 11.98
C ALA A 112 9.02 -11.00 10.66
N GLY A 113 9.92 -10.58 9.78
CA GLY A 113 10.17 -11.20 8.48
C GLY A 113 9.11 -10.92 7.39
N VAL A 114 8.10 -10.08 7.66
CA VAL A 114 7.11 -9.65 6.64
C VAL A 114 7.58 -8.34 6.01
N PRO A 115 7.90 -8.30 4.71
CA PRO A 115 8.27 -7.08 4.01
C PRO A 115 7.05 -6.19 3.78
N PHE A 116 7.23 -4.89 4.00
CA PHE A 116 6.33 -3.82 3.61
C PHE A 116 6.92 -3.08 2.41
N TYR A 117 6.14 -2.92 1.36
CA TYR A 117 6.51 -2.18 0.16
C TYR A 117 5.63 -0.95 0.03
N LEU A 118 6.21 0.23 0.09
CA LEU A 118 5.52 1.48 -0.20
C LEU A 118 5.90 1.94 -1.61
N ARG A 119 4.92 2.31 -2.40
CA ARG A 119 5.14 2.89 -3.73
C ARG A 119 4.30 4.14 -3.89
N ALA A 120 4.93 5.21 -4.32
CA ALA A 120 4.25 6.45 -4.68
C ALA A 120 4.84 7.05 -5.94
N GLY A 121 4.03 7.66 -6.76
CA GLY A 121 4.54 8.35 -7.94
C GLY A 121 3.49 9.10 -8.74
N LYS A 122 3.99 10.08 -9.49
CA LYS A 122 3.22 10.90 -10.42
C LYS A 122 3.46 10.46 -11.87
N ALA A 123 2.55 10.84 -12.75
CA ALA A 123 2.54 10.47 -14.18
C ALA A 123 2.62 8.95 -14.40
N LEU A 124 1.97 8.17 -13.55
CA LEU A 124 1.83 6.73 -13.67
C LEU A 124 0.62 6.37 -14.55
N ALA A 125 0.50 5.11 -14.95
CA ALA A 125 -0.55 4.64 -15.85
C ALA A 125 -1.97 4.78 -15.28
N THR A 126 -2.12 4.87 -13.95
CA THR A 126 -3.42 4.92 -13.29
C THR A 126 -3.37 5.78 -12.04
N THR A 127 -4.54 6.27 -11.61
CA THR A 127 -4.71 6.90 -10.29
C THR A 127 -5.39 5.90 -9.36
N ALA A 128 -4.65 5.48 -8.33
CA ALA A 128 -5.18 4.54 -7.33
C ALA A 128 -4.39 4.68 -6.02
N THR A 129 -5.12 4.60 -4.91
CA THR A 129 -4.52 4.40 -3.58
C THR A 129 -5.05 3.08 -3.04
N GLU A 130 -4.16 2.12 -2.83
CA GLU A 130 -4.57 0.79 -2.37
C GLU A 130 -3.53 0.11 -1.48
N VAL A 131 -4.04 -0.77 -0.65
CA VAL A 131 -3.26 -1.71 0.16
C VAL A 131 -3.54 -3.13 -0.32
N TRP A 132 -2.48 -3.87 -0.57
CA TRP A 132 -2.52 -5.28 -0.96
C TRP A 132 -1.79 -6.11 0.09
N VAL A 133 -2.53 -6.95 0.80
CA VAL A 133 -1.99 -7.89 1.79
C VAL A 133 -1.94 -9.27 1.15
N ALA A 134 -0.77 -9.68 0.68
CA ALA A 134 -0.59 -11.00 0.09
C ALA A 134 -0.41 -12.05 1.19
N MET A 135 -1.14 -13.14 1.10
CA MET A 135 -1.04 -14.27 2.02
C MET A 135 0.05 -15.24 1.56
N ARG A 136 0.58 -16.02 2.50
CA ARG A 136 1.46 -17.14 2.17
C ARG A 136 0.69 -18.21 1.41
N CYS A 137 1.34 -18.76 0.39
CA CYS A 137 0.76 -19.87 -0.35
C CYS A 137 0.73 -21.14 0.51
N PRO A 138 -0.26 -22.02 0.32
CA PRO A 138 -0.27 -23.30 0.97
C PRO A 138 0.95 -24.14 0.51
N PRO A 139 1.48 -25.02 1.36
CA PRO A 139 2.66 -25.82 1.02
C PRO A 139 2.40 -26.82 -0.13
N ARG A 140 1.13 -27.13 -0.40
CA ARG A 140 0.71 -27.99 -1.50
C ARG A 140 -0.46 -27.39 -2.25
N ALA A 141 -0.46 -27.51 -3.57
CA ALA A 141 -1.59 -27.15 -4.40
C ALA A 141 -2.76 -28.12 -4.15
N VAL A 142 -3.91 -27.62 -3.77
CA VAL A 142 -5.12 -28.41 -3.49
C VAL A 142 -5.75 -28.88 -4.80
N PHE A 143 -5.65 -28.10 -5.86
CA PHE A 143 -6.34 -28.31 -7.14
C PHE A 143 -5.45 -28.96 -8.23
N GLY A 144 -4.36 -29.62 -7.86
CA GLY A 144 -3.51 -30.32 -8.82
C GLY A 144 -2.75 -29.43 -9.82
N GLU A 145 -2.87 -28.12 -9.73
CA GLU A 145 -2.22 -27.14 -10.59
C GLU A 145 -0.98 -26.54 -9.92
N ARG A 146 -0.16 -25.88 -10.74
CA ARG A 146 0.99 -25.13 -10.21
C ARG A 146 0.49 -23.99 -9.31
N ILE A 147 1.09 -23.86 -8.12
CA ILE A 147 0.81 -22.73 -7.22
C ILE A 147 1.19 -21.44 -7.95
N VAL A 148 0.20 -20.57 -8.18
CA VAL A 148 0.37 -19.27 -8.81
C VAL A 148 0.32 -18.19 -7.74
N ASP A 149 1.28 -17.29 -7.77
CA ASP A 149 1.39 -16.15 -6.87
C ASP A 149 0.70 -14.89 -7.48
N PRO A 150 -0.12 -14.15 -6.70
CA PRO A 150 -0.48 -14.38 -5.30
C PRO A 150 -1.53 -15.47 -5.14
N CYS A 151 -1.39 -16.32 -4.10
CA CYS A 151 -2.35 -17.39 -3.83
C CYS A 151 -3.69 -16.86 -3.32
N ASN A 152 -3.64 -16.16 -2.20
CA ASN A 152 -4.77 -15.44 -1.61
C ASN A 152 -4.32 -14.05 -1.18
N TYR A 153 -5.25 -13.11 -1.08
CA TYR A 153 -4.93 -11.75 -0.66
C TYR A 153 -6.16 -11.04 -0.06
N VAL A 154 -5.88 -9.97 0.67
CA VAL A 154 -6.88 -8.97 1.03
C VAL A 154 -6.45 -7.65 0.40
N ARG A 155 -7.37 -6.99 -0.28
CA ARG A 155 -7.16 -5.71 -0.94
C ARG A 155 -8.08 -4.64 -0.37
N PHE A 156 -7.50 -3.51 -0.01
CA PHE A 156 -8.23 -2.30 0.39
C PHE A 156 -7.92 -1.21 -0.63
N ARG A 157 -8.89 -0.80 -1.40
CA ARG A 157 -8.79 0.37 -2.26
C ARG A 157 -9.33 1.57 -1.51
N LEU A 158 -8.49 2.59 -1.33
CA LEU A 158 -8.81 3.81 -0.59
C LEU A 158 -9.24 4.96 -1.50
N GLY A 159 -8.93 4.87 -2.78
CA GLY A 159 -9.30 5.85 -3.78
C GLY A 159 -9.00 5.37 -5.21
N PRO A 160 -9.73 5.90 -6.24
CA PRO A 160 -10.83 6.87 -6.15
C PRO A 160 -12.11 6.31 -5.52
N ASP A 161 -12.39 5.01 -5.70
CA ASP A 161 -13.54 4.33 -5.10
C ASP A 161 -13.08 3.43 -3.95
N VAL A 162 -13.72 3.59 -2.78
CA VAL A 162 -13.38 2.80 -1.60
C VAL A 162 -14.01 1.42 -1.72
N THR A 163 -13.16 0.40 -1.76
CA THR A 163 -13.59 -1.00 -1.82
C THR A 163 -12.69 -1.88 -0.97
N THR A 164 -13.26 -2.96 -0.44
CA THR A 164 -12.49 -4.04 0.18
C THR A 164 -12.75 -5.31 -0.64
N ALA A 165 -11.73 -6.10 -0.87
CA ALA A 165 -11.87 -7.34 -1.61
C ALA A 165 -11.00 -8.44 -0.99
N ILE A 166 -11.44 -9.70 -1.13
CA ILE A 166 -10.70 -10.87 -0.73
C ILE A 166 -10.52 -11.74 -1.97
N GLY A 167 -9.28 -11.90 -2.41
CA GLY A 167 -8.91 -12.81 -3.48
C GLY A 167 -8.61 -14.19 -2.90
N ILE A 168 -9.28 -15.20 -3.44
CA ILE A 168 -9.09 -16.61 -3.07
C ILE A 168 -9.08 -17.49 -4.32
N ARG A 169 -8.65 -18.72 -4.15
CA ARG A 169 -8.82 -19.73 -5.19
C ARG A 169 -10.02 -20.64 -4.83
N SER A 170 -10.88 -20.83 -5.78
CA SER A 170 -12.06 -21.68 -5.66
C SER A 170 -11.97 -22.85 -6.64
N LYS A 171 -12.58 -23.97 -6.28
CA LYS A 171 -12.73 -25.11 -7.20
C LYS A 171 -13.67 -24.70 -8.35
N VAL A 172 -13.26 -24.97 -9.58
CA VAL A 172 -14.14 -24.87 -10.75
C VAL A 172 -15.25 -25.93 -10.63
N LEU A 173 -16.47 -25.55 -10.97
CA LEU A 173 -17.58 -26.49 -10.99
C LEU A 173 -17.31 -27.64 -11.97
N GLY A 174 -17.60 -28.87 -11.57
CA GLY A 174 -17.39 -30.07 -12.36
C GLY A 174 -16.54 -31.13 -11.63
N GLU A 175 -16.23 -32.22 -12.31
CA GLU A 175 -15.54 -33.38 -11.73
C GLU A 175 -14.04 -33.17 -11.55
N ARG A 176 -13.41 -32.36 -12.38
CA ARG A 176 -11.96 -32.10 -12.31
C ARG A 176 -11.57 -31.27 -11.09
N MET A 177 -10.49 -31.66 -10.43
CA MET A 177 -9.87 -30.87 -9.35
C MET A 177 -9.01 -29.74 -9.95
N SER A 178 -9.66 -28.74 -10.52
CA SER A 178 -9.03 -27.51 -11.01
C SER A 178 -9.52 -26.30 -10.23
N GLY A 179 -8.66 -25.33 -10.03
CA GLY A 179 -8.97 -24.11 -9.28
C GLY A 179 -8.89 -22.86 -10.17
N GLU A 180 -9.71 -21.89 -9.87
CA GLU A 180 -9.72 -20.56 -10.49
C GLU A 180 -9.57 -19.45 -9.44
N PRO A 181 -8.94 -18.33 -9.79
CA PRO A 181 -8.94 -17.18 -8.92
C PRO A 181 -10.32 -16.50 -8.93
N ILE A 182 -10.86 -16.22 -7.76
CA ILE A 182 -12.08 -15.43 -7.60
C ILE A 182 -11.80 -14.27 -6.65
N GLU A 183 -12.47 -13.15 -6.86
CA GLU A 183 -12.43 -12.00 -5.97
C GLU A 183 -13.81 -11.73 -5.37
N LEU A 184 -13.90 -11.81 -4.06
CA LEU A 184 -15.09 -11.52 -3.29
C LEU A 184 -15.07 -10.03 -2.93
N VAL A 185 -16.01 -9.26 -3.46
CA VAL A 185 -16.20 -7.85 -3.12
C VAL A 185 -17.50 -7.74 -2.33
N PRO A 186 -17.48 -7.28 -1.07
CA PRO A 186 -18.69 -7.11 -0.29
C PRO A 186 -19.60 -6.06 -0.97
N THR A 187 -20.83 -6.44 -1.26
CA THR A 187 -21.86 -5.51 -1.65
C THR A 187 -22.39 -4.85 -0.38
N SER A 188 -21.86 -3.67 -0.03
CA SER A 188 -22.48 -2.89 1.04
C SER A 188 -23.83 -2.41 0.59
N ARG A 189 -24.89 -2.69 1.38
CA ARG A 189 -26.11 -1.87 1.30
C ARG A 189 -25.67 -0.42 1.45
N ARG A 190 -26.11 0.46 0.56
CA ARG A 190 -25.78 1.89 0.56
C ARG A 190 -26.12 2.50 1.93
N GLY A 191 -25.17 2.45 2.86
CA GLY A 191 -25.18 3.32 4.02
C GLY A 191 -24.77 4.72 3.58
N THR A 192 -25.28 5.72 4.26
CA THR A 192 -24.94 7.12 4.03
C THR A 192 -23.41 7.26 3.98
N ARG A 193 -22.87 7.67 2.81
CA ARG A 193 -21.43 7.98 2.68
C ARG A 193 -21.15 9.19 3.54
N LEU A 194 -20.73 8.99 4.77
CA LEU A 194 -20.14 10.06 5.58
C LEU A 194 -18.89 10.52 4.85
N ARG A 195 -18.79 11.81 4.59
CA ARG A 195 -17.57 12.39 3.99
C ARG A 195 -16.40 12.10 4.95
N PRO A 196 -15.20 11.74 4.43
CA PRO A 196 -14.07 11.32 5.27
C PRO A 196 -13.73 12.29 6.40
N TYR A 197 -13.97 13.59 6.20
CA TYR A 197 -13.68 14.63 7.18
C TYR A 197 -14.78 14.84 8.22
N THR A 198 -15.99 14.33 8.02
CA THR A 198 -17.09 14.51 9.00
C THR A 198 -16.81 13.77 10.31
N ARG A 199 -16.09 12.64 10.25
CA ARG A 199 -15.68 11.87 11.43
C ARG A 199 -14.46 12.42 12.18
N LEU A 200 -13.72 13.35 11.58
CA LEU A 200 -12.58 14.00 12.22
C LEU A 200 -13.01 15.20 13.08
N LEU A 201 -14.26 15.65 12.93
CA LEU A 201 -14.82 16.81 13.63
C LEU A 201 -15.83 16.42 14.73
N GLU A 202 -16.16 15.13 14.87
CA GLU A 202 -16.90 14.53 15.96
C GLU A 202 -15.94 13.90 16.99
#